data_f6480b67878c903783b92355d2ffdb30
#
_entry.id   f6480b67878c903783b92355d2ffdb30
#
_cell.length_a   1.000
_cell.length_b   1.000
_cell.length_c   1.000
_cell.angle_alpha   90.00
_cell.angle_beta   90.00
_cell.angle_gamma   90.00
#
_symmetry.space_group_name_H-M   'P 1'
#
loop_
_entity.id
_entity.type
_entity.pdbx_description
1 polymer ?
#
loop_
_entity_poly.entity_id
_entity_poly.type
_entity_poly.pdbx_seq_one_letter_code
_entity_poly.pdbx_strand_id
1 'polypeptide(L)'
;MRNNLPNFLIVGAAKCGTSSLHNYLNQHPDVFMPSYNEQGMKVKEPRFLIKDLVKDRLHNGVWDLESYHALFNHVVNEKAIGESTVLYLYYYKEAIKNIKKHLGDDVKIIIMLRNPVDRAFSAYMHVSRSIKESLSFEEALKIEKNRLENDTVLTPMVMYKDMGLYHDMVNAYIENFNNVHVIMHEDFQKNTKEVVKQTLAFLGILRSVELDTDSKHNVGGKSWRFSFLKQFFMKDNFIKKGLRVTFSKTLRKKFRVFLEYFVKKNVKPISPETKKDLISFFRNDVEKLEKLLNIDLNNWKE
;
A
#
# COMPACT_ATOMS: atom_id res chain seq x y z
N MET A 1 -27.68 13.57 12.42
CA MET A 1 -26.80 13.54 11.23
C MET A 1 -26.28 12.13 11.09
N ARG A 2 -26.36 11.48 9.91
CA ARG A 2 -25.69 10.20 9.69
C ARG A 2 -24.19 10.42 9.89
N ASN A 3 -23.58 9.55 10.69
CA ASN A 3 -22.13 9.61 10.89
C ASN A 3 -21.48 8.96 9.67
N ASN A 4 -21.09 9.76 8.66
CA ASN A 4 -20.54 9.29 7.39
C ASN A 4 -19.08 8.82 7.55
N LEU A 5 -18.74 8.20 8.67
CA LEU A 5 -17.40 7.65 8.93
C LEU A 5 -17.22 6.28 8.28
N PRO A 6 -15.98 5.85 8.04
CA PRO A 6 -15.68 4.52 7.51
C PRO A 6 -16.29 3.40 8.35
N ASN A 7 -16.98 2.47 7.69
CA ASN A 7 -17.45 1.23 8.27
C ASN A 7 -16.64 0.01 7.80
N PHE A 8 -15.65 0.24 6.91
CA PHE A 8 -14.62 -0.75 6.61
C PHE A 8 -13.27 -0.10 6.32
N LEU A 9 -12.19 -0.87 6.52
CA LEU A 9 -10.82 -0.44 6.29
C LEU A 9 -10.02 -1.50 5.52
N ILE A 10 -9.23 -1.06 4.52
CA ILE A 10 -8.17 -1.88 3.91
C ILE A 10 -6.86 -1.51 4.64
N VAL A 11 -6.50 -2.30 5.64
CA VAL A 11 -5.41 -1.96 6.57
C VAL A 11 -4.01 -2.30 6.07
N GLY A 12 -3.89 -3.10 5.03
CA GLY A 12 -2.59 -3.55 4.49
C GLY A 12 -2.72 -4.84 3.68
N ALA A 13 -1.60 -5.49 3.38
CA ALA A 13 -0.24 -5.02 3.60
C ALA A 13 0.27 -4.17 2.42
N ALA A 14 1.31 -3.40 2.66
CA ALA A 14 1.97 -2.65 1.59
C ALA A 14 2.51 -3.59 0.51
N LYS A 15 2.26 -3.27 -0.76
CA LYS A 15 2.69 -4.03 -1.96
C LYS A 15 1.94 -5.34 -2.22
N CYS A 16 0.75 -5.50 -1.64
CA CYS A 16 -0.12 -6.67 -1.80
C CYS A 16 -1.35 -6.43 -2.68
N GLY A 17 -1.41 -5.36 -3.46
CA GLY A 17 -2.53 -5.11 -4.40
C GLY A 17 -3.63 -4.19 -3.87
N THR A 18 -3.50 -3.65 -2.66
CA THR A 18 -4.50 -2.77 -2.02
C THR A 18 -4.96 -1.59 -2.87
N SER A 19 -4.09 -1.05 -3.75
CA SER A 19 -4.47 0.06 -4.65
C SER A 19 -5.42 -0.38 -5.75
N SER A 20 -5.26 -1.60 -6.28
CA SER A 20 -6.16 -2.16 -7.27
C SER A 20 -7.52 -2.46 -6.65
N LEU A 21 -7.51 -3.12 -5.47
CA LEU A 21 -8.75 -3.40 -4.74
C LEU A 21 -9.51 -2.10 -4.40
N HIS A 22 -8.83 -1.09 -3.87
CA HIS A 22 -9.42 0.24 -3.61
C HIS A 22 -10.10 0.82 -4.86
N ASN A 23 -9.40 0.82 -6.01
CA ASN A 23 -9.95 1.38 -7.24
C ASN A 23 -11.11 0.55 -7.81
N TYR A 24 -11.10 -0.78 -7.66
CA TYR A 24 -12.20 -1.63 -8.11
C TYR A 24 -13.43 -1.44 -7.23
N LEU A 25 -13.29 -1.43 -5.91
CA LEU A 25 -14.39 -1.18 -4.99
C LEU A 25 -15.01 0.20 -5.20
N ASN A 26 -14.19 1.23 -5.45
CA ASN A 26 -14.65 2.61 -5.67
C ASN A 26 -15.43 2.81 -6.99
N GLN A 27 -15.50 1.80 -7.88
CA GLN A 27 -16.35 1.85 -9.06
C GLN A 27 -17.80 1.47 -8.74
N HIS A 28 -18.04 0.82 -7.58
CA HIS A 28 -19.36 0.35 -7.23
C HIS A 28 -20.22 1.49 -6.63
N PRO A 29 -21.46 1.72 -7.12
CA PRO A 29 -22.28 2.86 -6.68
C PRO A 29 -22.70 2.84 -5.21
N ASP A 30 -22.70 1.65 -4.56
CA ASP A 30 -23.00 1.51 -3.14
C ASP A 30 -21.73 1.57 -2.24
N VAL A 31 -20.55 1.88 -2.83
CA VAL A 31 -19.27 1.96 -2.12
C VAL A 31 -18.65 3.33 -2.29
N PHE A 32 -18.26 3.95 -1.18
CA PHE A 32 -17.51 5.19 -1.17
C PHE A 32 -16.10 4.97 -0.65
N MET A 33 -15.10 5.46 -1.38
CA MET A 33 -13.70 5.49 -0.95
C MET A 33 -13.07 6.84 -1.31
N PRO A 34 -12.48 7.57 -0.35
CA PRO A 34 -11.89 8.87 -0.61
C PRO A 34 -10.69 8.75 -1.55
N SER A 35 -10.67 9.55 -2.59
CA SER A 35 -9.57 9.62 -3.55
C SER A 35 -8.86 10.96 -3.53
N TYR A 36 -9.60 12.03 -3.22
CA TYR A 36 -9.11 13.41 -3.17
C TYR A 36 -9.74 14.13 -1.97
N ASN A 37 -8.99 15.09 -1.38
CA ASN A 37 -9.53 16.00 -0.39
C ASN A 37 -10.21 17.21 -1.06
N GLU A 38 -10.77 18.11 -0.26
CA GLU A 38 -11.46 19.33 -0.73
C GLU A 38 -10.54 20.26 -1.55
N GLN A 39 -9.22 20.21 -1.33
CA GLN A 39 -8.22 20.96 -2.10
C GLN A 39 -7.80 20.24 -3.38
N GLY A 40 -8.43 19.12 -3.75
CA GLY A 40 -8.12 18.34 -4.93
C GLY A 40 -6.79 17.56 -4.85
N MET A 41 -6.22 17.43 -3.65
CA MET A 41 -5.02 16.60 -3.45
C MET A 41 -5.41 15.14 -3.28
N LYS A 42 -4.63 14.25 -3.88
CA LYS A 42 -4.87 12.80 -3.77
C LYS A 42 -4.60 12.30 -2.36
N VAL A 43 -5.63 11.75 -1.70
CA VAL A 43 -5.60 11.25 -0.31
C VAL A 43 -6.12 9.81 -0.23
N LYS A 44 -5.55 8.92 -1.05
CA LYS A 44 -5.92 7.48 -0.96
C LYS A 44 -5.61 6.90 0.41
N GLU A 45 -4.49 7.32 1.02
CA GLU A 45 -4.02 6.83 2.32
C GLU A 45 -4.01 7.99 3.34
N PRO A 46 -5.11 8.22 4.07
CA PRO A 46 -5.20 9.30 5.06
C PRO A 46 -4.20 9.18 6.20
N ARG A 47 -3.89 7.97 6.65
CA ARG A 47 -2.94 7.68 7.75
C ARG A 47 -3.34 8.28 9.09
N PHE A 48 -4.54 8.82 9.21
CA PHE A 48 -5.02 9.53 10.40
C PHE A 48 -4.94 8.66 11.66
N LEU A 49 -5.31 7.39 11.57
CA LEU A 49 -5.35 6.48 12.74
C LEU A 49 -3.96 6.06 13.27
N ILE A 50 -2.89 6.45 12.58
CA ILE A 50 -1.48 6.27 13.03
C ILE A 50 -0.68 7.56 12.91
N LYS A 51 -1.35 8.70 12.84
CA LYS A 51 -0.75 10.01 12.55
C LYS A 51 0.46 10.32 13.43
N ASP A 52 0.39 10.02 14.71
CA ASP A 52 1.43 10.38 15.68
C ASP A 52 2.73 9.56 15.46
N LEU A 53 2.66 8.42 14.78
CA LEU A 53 3.82 7.60 14.41
C LEU A 53 4.46 7.98 13.08
N VAL A 54 3.72 8.67 12.19
CA VAL A 54 4.18 8.81 10.80
C VAL A 54 4.18 10.24 10.25
N LYS A 55 3.55 11.22 10.90
CA LYS A 55 3.38 12.58 10.39
C LYS A 55 4.71 13.28 10.09
N ASP A 56 5.75 13.02 10.89
CA ASP A 56 7.06 13.66 10.73
C ASP A 56 7.88 13.08 9.55
N ARG A 57 7.48 11.90 9.05
CA ARG A 57 8.15 11.19 7.96
C ARG A 57 7.36 11.17 6.64
N LEU A 58 6.04 11.33 6.74
CA LEU A 58 5.12 11.22 5.61
C LEU A 58 4.33 12.52 5.46
N HIS A 59 4.59 13.26 4.38
CA HIS A 59 3.97 14.57 4.15
C HIS A 59 2.54 14.48 3.56
N ASN A 60 2.14 13.31 3.05
CA ASN A 60 0.86 13.13 2.36
C ASN A 60 -0.12 12.38 3.26
N GLY A 61 -0.65 13.03 4.29
CA GLY A 61 -1.61 12.44 5.21
C GLY A 61 -2.61 13.48 5.67
N VAL A 62 -3.56 13.02 6.49
CA VAL A 62 -4.50 13.84 7.20
C VAL A 62 -4.17 13.76 8.68
N TRP A 63 -3.95 14.91 9.31
CA TRP A 63 -3.31 14.94 10.62
C TRP A 63 -4.23 15.43 11.75
N ASP A 64 -5.42 15.88 11.42
CA ASP A 64 -6.44 16.32 12.37
C ASP A 64 -7.79 15.64 12.09
N LEU A 65 -8.68 15.66 13.09
CA LEU A 65 -9.96 14.96 13.04
C LEU A 65 -10.95 15.59 12.06
N GLU A 66 -10.97 16.92 11.98
CA GLU A 66 -11.88 17.65 11.10
C GLU A 66 -11.58 17.36 9.64
N SER A 67 -10.30 17.47 9.23
CA SER A 67 -9.85 17.11 7.90
C SER A 67 -10.08 15.61 7.58
N TYR A 68 -10.01 14.74 8.58
CA TYR A 68 -10.32 13.31 8.38
C TYR A 68 -11.82 13.09 8.10
N HIS A 69 -12.68 13.72 8.86
CA HIS A 69 -14.14 13.66 8.64
C HIS A 69 -14.53 14.28 7.29
N ALA A 70 -13.89 15.38 6.90
CA ALA A 70 -14.14 16.05 5.62
C ALA A 70 -13.90 15.16 4.39
N LEU A 71 -13.07 14.13 4.49
CA LEU A 71 -12.88 13.14 3.41
C LEU A 71 -14.17 12.40 3.04
N PHE A 72 -15.13 12.34 3.94
CA PHE A 72 -16.38 11.58 3.79
C PHE A 72 -17.61 12.47 3.61
N ASN A 73 -17.44 13.79 3.45
CA ASN A 73 -18.55 14.75 3.25
C ASN A 73 -19.36 14.47 1.97
N HIS A 74 -18.77 13.81 1.00
CA HIS A 74 -19.43 13.47 -0.28
C HIS A 74 -20.22 12.17 -0.26
N VAL A 75 -20.26 11.46 0.87
CA VAL A 75 -21.10 10.26 1.04
C VAL A 75 -22.56 10.68 1.03
N VAL A 76 -23.37 10.06 0.16
CA VAL A 76 -24.80 10.33 -0.01
C VAL A 76 -25.65 9.16 0.47
N ASN A 77 -25.57 8.03 -0.23
CA ASN A 77 -26.38 6.84 0.03
C ASN A 77 -25.57 5.54 0.01
N GLU A 78 -24.25 5.64 -0.09
CA GLU A 78 -23.37 4.47 -0.11
C GLU A 78 -23.48 3.70 1.21
N LYS A 79 -23.55 2.38 1.10
CA LYS A 79 -23.68 1.45 2.24
C LYS A 79 -22.34 1.08 2.85
N ALA A 80 -21.33 0.95 1.99
CA ALA A 80 -19.96 0.67 2.39
C ALA A 80 -19.10 1.93 2.22
N ILE A 81 -18.65 2.48 3.33
CA ILE A 81 -17.80 3.66 3.40
C ILE A 81 -16.42 3.20 3.87
N GLY A 82 -15.40 3.35 3.05
CA GLY A 82 -14.08 2.79 3.35
C GLY A 82 -12.93 3.75 3.21
N GLU A 83 -11.82 3.37 3.81
CA GLU A 83 -10.51 3.95 3.53
C GLU A 83 -9.45 2.86 3.36
N SER A 84 -8.30 3.25 2.81
CA SER A 84 -7.22 2.30 2.52
C SER A 84 -5.89 2.89 2.92
N THR A 85 -5.34 2.43 4.04
CA THR A 85 -4.01 2.83 4.53
C THR A 85 -3.16 1.59 4.85
N VAL A 86 -2.19 1.31 4.00
CA VAL A 86 -1.40 0.06 4.07
C VAL A 86 -0.51 -0.06 5.31
N LEU A 87 -0.23 1.04 5.98
CA LEU A 87 0.59 1.07 7.19
C LEU A 87 -0.21 0.74 8.47
N TYR A 88 -1.55 0.66 8.43
CA TYR A 88 -2.34 0.27 9.58
C TYR A 88 -2.05 -1.17 10.01
N LEU A 89 -1.76 -2.05 9.06
CA LEU A 89 -1.36 -3.41 9.39
C LEU A 89 -0.01 -3.43 10.11
N TYR A 90 0.97 -2.66 9.64
CA TYR A 90 2.29 -2.62 10.26
C TYR A 90 2.28 -1.98 11.65
N TYR A 91 1.56 -0.89 11.81
CA TYR A 91 1.38 -0.20 13.09
C TYR A 91 0.10 -0.65 13.81
N TYR A 92 -0.20 -1.96 13.76
CA TYR A 92 -1.47 -2.53 14.20
C TYR A 92 -1.89 -2.13 15.61
N LYS A 93 -0.96 -2.05 16.57
CA LYS A 93 -1.27 -1.69 17.95
C LYS A 93 -1.91 -0.32 18.07
N GLU A 94 -1.32 0.69 17.45
CA GLU A 94 -1.86 2.05 17.46
C GLU A 94 -3.08 2.17 16.54
N ALA A 95 -3.06 1.51 15.39
CA ALA A 95 -4.18 1.50 14.47
C ALA A 95 -5.45 0.91 15.12
N ILE A 96 -5.38 -0.27 15.73
CA ILE A 96 -6.51 -0.93 16.41
C ILE A 96 -7.09 -0.04 17.51
N LYS A 97 -6.23 0.52 18.37
CA LYS A 97 -6.63 1.45 19.42
C LYS A 97 -7.42 2.64 18.87
N ASN A 98 -6.92 3.27 17.79
CA ASN A 98 -7.55 4.43 17.20
C ASN A 98 -8.77 4.08 16.31
N ILE A 99 -8.81 2.90 15.67
CA ILE A 99 -10.01 2.39 15.01
C ILE A 99 -11.16 2.30 16.03
N LYS A 100 -10.95 1.59 17.13
CA LYS A 100 -11.96 1.45 18.19
C LYS A 100 -12.41 2.79 18.76
N LYS A 101 -11.47 3.71 18.99
CA LYS A 101 -11.76 5.05 19.53
C LYS A 101 -12.59 5.91 18.59
N HIS A 102 -12.29 5.91 17.30
CA HIS A 102 -12.87 6.87 16.33
C HIS A 102 -13.97 6.27 15.45
N LEU A 103 -13.95 4.97 15.20
CA LEU A 103 -14.86 4.29 14.29
C LEU A 103 -15.71 3.22 14.98
N GLY A 104 -15.29 2.73 16.16
CA GLY A 104 -15.98 1.67 16.90
C GLY A 104 -15.47 0.26 16.59
N ASP A 105 -16.14 -0.74 17.20
CA ASP A 105 -15.70 -2.15 17.14
C ASP A 105 -16.30 -2.91 15.95
N ASP A 106 -17.37 -2.39 15.33
CA ASP A 106 -18.10 -3.05 14.23
C ASP A 106 -17.50 -2.82 12.84
N VAL A 107 -16.35 -2.15 12.78
CA VAL A 107 -15.66 -1.84 11.52
C VAL A 107 -15.17 -3.14 10.87
N LYS A 108 -15.51 -3.33 9.60
CA LYS A 108 -15.02 -4.47 8.81
C LYS A 108 -13.58 -4.24 8.37
N ILE A 109 -12.73 -5.23 8.59
CA ILE A 109 -11.30 -5.15 8.29
C ILE A 109 -10.96 -6.01 7.07
N ILE A 110 -10.27 -5.44 6.10
CA ILE A 110 -9.73 -6.14 4.92
C ILE A 110 -8.22 -6.12 4.99
N ILE A 111 -7.62 -7.31 4.92
CA ILE A 111 -6.17 -7.51 4.91
C ILE A 111 -5.79 -8.22 3.62
N MET A 112 -4.86 -7.66 2.86
CA MET A 112 -4.28 -8.32 1.67
C MET A 112 -2.85 -8.76 1.99
N LEU A 113 -2.56 -10.03 1.80
CA LEU A 113 -1.23 -10.61 2.04
C LEU A 113 -0.61 -11.10 0.73
N ARG A 114 0.69 -11.17 0.68
CA ARG A 114 1.48 -11.66 -0.45
C ARG A 114 2.67 -12.42 0.09
N ASN A 115 3.21 -13.38 -0.69
CA ASN A 115 4.49 -14.00 -0.36
C ASN A 115 5.47 -12.95 0.19
N PRO A 116 5.96 -13.08 1.45
CA PRO A 116 6.71 -12.01 2.12
C PRO A 116 8.04 -11.69 1.43
N VAL A 117 8.65 -12.65 0.73
CA VAL A 117 9.87 -12.43 -0.08
C VAL A 117 9.55 -11.51 -1.26
N ASP A 118 8.50 -11.82 -2.00
CA ASP A 118 8.04 -11.01 -3.13
C ASP A 118 7.57 -9.63 -2.71
N ARG A 119 6.90 -9.54 -1.54
CA ARG A 119 6.48 -8.26 -0.97
C ARG A 119 7.68 -7.39 -0.62
N ALA A 120 8.70 -7.97 0.06
CA ALA A 120 9.92 -7.26 0.45
C ALA A 120 10.62 -6.68 -0.78
N PHE A 121 10.82 -7.49 -1.82
CA PHE A 121 11.43 -7.04 -3.06
C PHE A 121 10.58 -6.00 -3.80
N SER A 122 9.25 -6.18 -3.83
CA SER A 122 8.34 -5.18 -4.40
C SER A 122 8.39 -3.85 -3.65
N ALA A 123 8.59 -3.87 -2.33
CA ALA A 123 8.76 -2.66 -1.52
C ALA A 123 10.09 -1.95 -1.83
N TYR A 124 11.19 -2.70 -1.87
CA TYR A 124 12.49 -2.18 -2.30
C TYR A 124 12.41 -1.53 -3.69
N MET A 125 11.80 -2.22 -4.64
CA MET A 125 11.56 -1.70 -5.99
C MET A 125 10.76 -0.41 -6.02
N HIS A 126 9.80 -0.29 -5.11
CA HIS A 126 8.97 0.91 -4.99
C HIS A 126 9.78 2.08 -4.43
N VAL A 127 10.51 1.87 -3.35
CA VAL A 127 11.32 2.92 -2.70
C VAL A 127 12.50 3.32 -3.57
N SER A 128 13.16 2.36 -4.25
CA SER A 128 14.30 2.63 -5.13
C SER A 128 13.96 3.46 -6.38
N ARG A 129 12.66 3.66 -6.70
CA ARG A 129 12.24 4.66 -7.71
C ARG A 129 12.50 6.09 -7.26
N SER A 130 12.49 6.36 -5.96
CA SER A 130 12.83 7.65 -5.38
C SER A 130 14.34 7.75 -5.13
N ILE A 131 14.83 8.94 -4.84
CA ILE A 131 16.24 9.14 -4.43
C ILE A 131 16.54 8.66 -3.01
N LYS A 132 15.52 8.24 -2.27
CA LYS A 132 15.61 7.84 -0.87
C LYS A 132 16.27 6.47 -0.66
N GLU A 133 16.22 5.57 -1.65
CA GLU A 133 16.92 4.29 -1.59
C GLU A 133 18.17 4.32 -2.49
N SER A 134 19.34 4.23 -1.86
CA SER A 134 20.65 4.26 -2.50
C SER A 134 21.41 2.93 -2.41
N LEU A 135 20.98 2.05 -1.51
CA LEU A 135 21.63 0.75 -1.28
C LEU A 135 21.10 -0.32 -2.24
N SER A 136 21.86 -1.37 -2.43
CA SER A 136 21.34 -2.62 -3.01
C SER A 136 20.28 -3.24 -2.09
N PHE A 137 19.51 -4.19 -2.61
CA PHE A 137 18.50 -4.88 -1.81
C PHE A 137 19.12 -5.62 -0.64
N GLU A 138 20.21 -6.32 -0.89
CA GLU A 138 20.95 -7.11 0.09
C GLU A 138 21.54 -6.25 1.22
N GLU A 139 22.12 -5.10 0.87
CA GLU A 139 22.63 -4.14 1.86
C GLU A 139 21.50 -3.55 2.69
N ALA A 140 20.40 -3.16 2.03
CA ALA A 140 19.24 -2.59 2.69
C ALA A 140 18.58 -3.54 3.69
N LEU A 141 18.50 -4.85 3.37
CA LEU A 141 17.98 -5.89 4.27
C LEU A 141 18.80 -6.05 5.56
N LYS A 142 20.11 -5.84 5.50
CA LYS A 142 21.00 -6.01 6.66
C LYS A 142 20.82 -4.94 7.72
N ILE A 143 20.49 -3.72 7.31
CA ILE A 143 20.54 -2.54 8.18
C ILE A 143 19.20 -1.79 8.27
N GLU A 144 18.07 -2.41 7.88
CA GLU A 144 16.78 -1.71 7.75
C GLU A 144 16.32 -1.00 9.05
N LYS A 145 16.47 -1.63 10.21
CA LYS A 145 16.09 -1.04 11.52
C LYS A 145 16.93 0.19 11.83
N ASN A 146 18.25 0.04 11.81
CA ASN A 146 19.18 1.12 12.11
C ASN A 146 18.98 2.33 11.16
N ARG A 147 18.64 2.04 9.88
CA ARG A 147 18.38 3.12 8.92
C ARG A 147 17.15 3.93 9.27
N LEU A 148 16.05 3.25 9.61
CA LEU A 148 14.80 3.94 9.93
C LEU A 148 14.96 4.79 11.22
N GLU A 149 15.68 4.29 12.20
CA GLU A 149 15.94 5.00 13.45
C GLU A 149 16.80 6.26 13.24
N ASN A 150 17.85 6.16 12.42
CA ASN A 150 18.86 7.21 12.26
C ASN A 150 18.60 8.17 11.10
N ASP A 151 17.64 7.89 10.21
CA ASP A 151 17.31 8.73 9.06
C ASP A 151 15.82 9.11 9.05
N THR A 152 15.54 10.36 9.36
CA THR A 152 14.18 10.92 9.38
C THR A 152 13.56 11.13 8.01
N VAL A 153 14.36 11.09 6.95
CA VAL A 153 13.89 11.21 5.54
C VAL A 153 13.32 9.89 5.04
N LEU A 154 13.77 8.76 5.60
CA LEU A 154 13.26 7.44 5.23
C LEU A 154 11.85 7.21 5.77
N THR A 155 11.04 6.55 4.98
CA THR A 155 9.69 6.14 5.37
C THR A 155 9.69 4.71 5.89
N PRO A 156 8.67 4.28 6.67
CA PRO A 156 8.56 2.89 7.13
C PRO A 156 8.62 1.84 6.01
N MET A 157 8.36 2.24 4.77
CA MET A 157 8.44 1.35 3.60
C MET A 157 9.82 0.71 3.35
N VAL A 158 10.88 1.17 4.03
CA VAL A 158 12.23 0.57 3.99
C VAL A 158 12.37 -0.65 4.93
N MET A 159 11.37 -0.93 5.75
CA MET A 159 11.31 -2.10 6.63
C MET A 159 10.89 -3.34 5.81
N TYR A 160 11.84 -3.79 4.97
CA TYR A 160 11.56 -4.82 3.97
C TYR A 160 11.28 -6.19 4.57
N LYS A 161 11.99 -6.60 5.62
CA LYS A 161 11.72 -7.85 6.32
C LYS A 161 10.61 -7.70 7.35
N ASP A 162 10.73 -6.71 8.21
CA ASP A 162 9.86 -6.55 9.37
C ASP A 162 8.36 -6.44 8.98
N MET A 163 8.05 -5.67 7.93
CA MET A 163 6.68 -5.58 7.39
C MET A 163 6.17 -6.87 6.72
N GLY A 164 6.97 -7.90 6.59
CA GLY A 164 6.61 -9.21 6.04
C GLY A 164 6.36 -10.26 7.13
N LEU A 165 6.57 -9.94 8.40
CA LEU A 165 6.22 -10.78 9.54
C LEU A 165 4.75 -10.58 9.87
N TYR A 166 3.87 -11.35 9.23
CA TYR A 166 2.43 -11.10 9.23
C TYR A 166 1.67 -11.63 10.43
N HIS A 167 2.14 -12.76 11.02
CA HIS A 167 1.37 -13.50 12.00
C HIS A 167 0.81 -12.63 13.10
N ASP A 168 1.66 -11.91 13.84
CA ASP A 168 1.23 -11.13 15.00
C ASP A 168 0.33 -9.95 14.61
N MET A 169 0.59 -9.34 13.43
CA MET A 169 -0.23 -8.26 12.91
C MET A 169 -1.64 -8.74 12.57
N VAL A 170 -1.76 -9.87 11.86
CA VAL A 170 -3.05 -10.46 11.44
C VAL A 170 -3.81 -10.99 12.65
N ASN A 171 -3.13 -11.71 13.54
CA ASN A 171 -3.72 -12.23 14.78
C ASN A 171 -4.33 -11.12 15.63
N ALA A 172 -3.61 -10.00 15.79
CA ALA A 172 -4.13 -8.87 16.54
C ALA A 172 -5.43 -8.30 15.95
N TYR A 173 -5.57 -8.22 14.62
CA TYR A 173 -6.82 -7.80 14.01
C TYR A 173 -7.94 -8.83 14.21
N ILE A 174 -7.66 -10.13 14.07
CA ILE A 174 -8.64 -11.21 14.29
C ILE A 174 -9.14 -11.23 15.74
N GLU A 175 -8.27 -11.01 16.72
CA GLU A 175 -8.63 -10.95 18.12
C GLU A 175 -9.45 -9.70 18.50
N ASN A 176 -9.34 -8.63 17.74
CA ASN A 176 -9.94 -7.34 18.08
C ASN A 176 -11.18 -6.96 17.28
N PHE A 177 -11.45 -7.63 16.15
CA PHE A 177 -12.60 -7.34 15.28
C PHE A 177 -13.31 -8.63 14.85
N ASN A 178 -14.65 -8.62 14.92
CA ASN A 178 -15.47 -9.77 14.53
C ASN A 178 -15.49 -10.03 13.02
N ASN A 179 -15.23 -9.02 12.22
CA ASN A 179 -15.35 -9.05 10.77
C ASN A 179 -13.98 -8.75 10.11
N VAL A 180 -13.17 -9.78 9.92
CA VAL A 180 -11.86 -9.67 9.24
C VAL A 180 -11.87 -10.55 7.99
N HIS A 181 -11.55 -9.96 6.85
CA HIS A 181 -11.44 -10.63 5.54
C HIS A 181 -9.99 -10.59 5.06
N VAL A 182 -9.36 -11.76 4.98
CA VAL A 182 -7.98 -11.89 4.50
C VAL A 182 -7.99 -12.35 3.05
N ILE A 183 -7.26 -11.63 2.20
CA ILE A 183 -7.16 -11.86 0.76
C ILE A 183 -5.71 -12.18 0.41
N MET A 184 -5.48 -13.32 -0.22
CA MET A 184 -4.17 -13.66 -0.78
C MET A 184 -3.97 -12.94 -2.12
N HIS A 185 -2.82 -12.30 -2.28
CA HIS A 185 -2.48 -11.57 -3.50
C HIS A 185 -2.45 -12.47 -4.73
N GLU A 186 -2.01 -13.69 -4.56
CA GLU A 186 -1.96 -14.72 -5.59
C GLU A 186 -3.35 -15.05 -6.12
N ASP A 187 -4.33 -15.24 -5.22
CA ASP A 187 -5.73 -15.47 -5.59
C ASP A 187 -6.35 -14.23 -6.24
N PHE A 188 -6.06 -13.06 -5.68
CA PHE A 188 -6.49 -11.79 -6.27
C PHE A 188 -5.96 -11.59 -7.68
N GLN A 189 -4.72 -11.99 -7.97
CA GLN A 189 -4.16 -11.91 -9.31
C GLN A 189 -4.76 -12.93 -10.28
N LYS A 190 -5.04 -14.15 -9.78
CA LYS A 190 -5.58 -15.25 -10.58
C LYS A 190 -7.05 -15.05 -10.92
N ASN A 191 -7.84 -14.59 -9.96
CA ASN A 191 -9.30 -14.50 -10.04
C ASN A 191 -9.82 -13.15 -9.54
N THR A 192 -9.31 -12.03 -10.09
CA THR A 192 -9.63 -10.67 -9.63
C THR A 192 -11.14 -10.43 -9.49
N LYS A 193 -11.94 -10.80 -10.49
CA LYS A 193 -13.40 -10.58 -10.49
C LYS A 193 -14.09 -11.28 -9.34
N GLU A 194 -13.74 -12.56 -9.11
CA GLU A 194 -14.34 -13.33 -8.03
C GLU A 194 -13.95 -12.82 -6.65
N VAL A 195 -12.67 -12.48 -6.44
CA VAL A 195 -12.21 -11.92 -5.16
C VAL A 195 -12.87 -10.57 -4.88
N VAL A 196 -13.04 -9.71 -5.88
CA VAL A 196 -13.77 -8.44 -5.71
C VAL A 196 -15.23 -8.69 -5.36
N LYS A 197 -15.90 -9.65 -5.99
CA LYS A 197 -17.27 -10.05 -5.68
C LYS A 197 -17.41 -10.57 -4.25
N GLN A 198 -16.50 -11.44 -3.80
CA GLN A 198 -16.45 -11.94 -2.42
C GLN A 198 -16.23 -10.80 -1.42
N THR A 199 -15.35 -9.86 -1.75
CA THR A 199 -15.11 -8.66 -0.93
C THR A 199 -16.37 -7.79 -0.83
N LEU A 200 -17.09 -7.56 -1.93
CA LEU A 200 -18.37 -6.83 -1.91
C LEU A 200 -19.43 -7.55 -1.06
N ALA A 201 -19.53 -8.88 -1.18
CA ALA A 201 -20.42 -9.68 -0.34
C ALA A 201 -20.06 -9.59 1.15
N PHE A 202 -18.76 -9.66 1.50
CA PHE A 202 -18.28 -9.42 2.86
C PHE A 202 -18.67 -8.03 3.39
N LEU A 203 -18.64 -7.01 2.54
CA LEU A 203 -19.10 -5.67 2.88
C LEU A 203 -20.62 -5.54 3.01
N GLY A 204 -21.38 -6.56 2.62
CA GLY A 204 -22.85 -6.56 2.63
C GLY A 204 -23.45 -5.92 1.37
N ILE A 205 -22.67 -5.80 0.31
CA ILE A 205 -23.11 -5.26 -0.99
C ILE A 205 -23.53 -6.43 -1.88
N LEU A 206 -24.85 -6.60 -2.04
CA LEU A 206 -25.43 -7.71 -2.81
C LEU A 206 -25.75 -7.33 -4.27
N ARG A 207 -25.78 -6.03 -4.56
CA ARG A 207 -26.02 -5.53 -5.91
C ARG A 207 -24.87 -5.91 -6.83
N SER A 208 -25.15 -6.58 -7.92
CA SER A 208 -24.16 -6.90 -8.94
C SER A 208 -24.01 -5.74 -9.91
N VAL A 209 -22.79 -5.30 -10.13
CA VAL A 209 -22.42 -4.28 -11.12
C VAL A 209 -21.19 -4.77 -11.86
N GLU A 210 -21.12 -4.52 -13.16
CA GLU A 210 -19.91 -4.81 -13.92
C GLU A 210 -18.83 -3.79 -13.58
N LEU A 211 -17.68 -4.30 -13.10
CA LEU A 211 -16.54 -3.49 -12.71
C LEU A 211 -15.37 -3.73 -13.66
N ASP A 212 -14.69 -2.67 -14.09
CA ASP A 212 -13.43 -2.80 -14.83
C ASP A 212 -12.31 -3.27 -13.90
N THR A 213 -12.05 -4.56 -13.94
CA THR A 213 -10.95 -5.21 -13.19
C THR A 213 -9.72 -5.49 -14.05
N ASP A 214 -9.75 -5.16 -15.34
CA ASP A 214 -8.67 -5.44 -16.30
C ASP A 214 -7.59 -4.35 -16.25
N SER A 215 -7.94 -3.15 -15.79
CA SER A 215 -7.03 -2.03 -15.60
C SER A 215 -6.04 -2.28 -14.45
N LYS A 216 -4.84 -2.77 -14.77
CA LYS A 216 -3.79 -2.99 -13.75
C LYS A 216 -3.22 -1.68 -13.24
N HIS A 217 -3.41 -1.41 -11.96
CA HIS A 217 -2.87 -0.23 -11.29
C HIS A 217 -1.47 -0.52 -10.70
N ASN A 218 -0.49 0.36 -10.96
CA ASN A 218 0.87 0.31 -10.39
C ASN A 218 1.75 -0.89 -10.80
N VAL A 219 1.79 -1.22 -12.09
CA VAL A 219 2.72 -2.24 -12.63
C VAL A 219 4.17 -1.84 -12.33
N GLY A 220 4.88 -2.70 -11.59
CA GLY A 220 6.29 -2.52 -11.22
C GLY A 220 7.26 -2.98 -12.31
N GLY A 221 8.55 -2.99 -12.02
CA GLY A 221 9.55 -3.71 -12.82
C GLY A 221 10.64 -2.87 -13.49
N LYS A 222 10.64 -1.52 -13.38
CA LYS A 222 11.68 -0.67 -13.98
C LYS A 222 12.45 0.11 -12.91
N SER A 223 13.79 0.13 -13.00
CA SER A 223 14.70 0.95 -12.19
C SER A 223 15.51 1.92 -13.06
N TRP A 224 16.13 2.90 -12.44
CA TRP A 224 17.02 3.81 -13.13
C TRP A 224 18.33 3.14 -13.54
N ARG A 225 18.77 3.34 -14.77
CA ARG A 225 20.00 2.77 -15.29
C ARG A 225 21.25 3.44 -14.68
N PHE A 226 21.16 4.73 -14.39
CA PHE A 226 22.24 5.54 -13.82
C PHE A 226 21.72 6.39 -12.67
N SER A 227 22.39 6.35 -11.52
CA SER A 227 22.00 7.08 -10.30
C SER A 227 22.05 8.60 -10.46
N PHE A 228 23.01 9.14 -11.24
CA PHE A 228 23.12 10.56 -11.48
C PHE A 228 21.94 11.10 -12.33
N LEU A 229 21.46 10.33 -13.30
CA LEU A 229 20.27 10.68 -14.08
C LEU A 229 19.01 10.67 -13.20
N LYS A 230 18.91 9.72 -12.25
CA LYS A 230 17.86 9.71 -11.24
C LYS A 230 17.83 11.03 -10.46
N GLN A 231 18.98 11.47 -9.94
CA GLN A 231 19.09 12.74 -9.22
C GLN A 231 18.73 13.95 -10.11
N PHE A 232 19.22 13.98 -11.34
CA PHE A 232 18.89 15.04 -12.28
C PHE A 232 17.40 15.12 -12.59
N PHE A 233 16.73 13.97 -12.78
CA PHE A 233 15.29 13.92 -13.07
C PHE A 233 14.40 14.11 -11.84
N MET A 234 14.88 13.83 -10.64
CA MET A 234 14.07 13.92 -9.41
C MET A 234 14.22 15.26 -8.69
N LYS A 235 15.40 15.88 -8.71
CA LYS A 235 15.62 17.20 -8.12
C LYS A 235 15.16 18.31 -9.06
N ASP A 236 14.60 19.39 -8.50
CA ASP A 236 14.37 20.61 -9.26
C ASP A 236 15.72 21.24 -9.62
N ASN A 237 15.90 21.52 -10.91
CA ASN A 237 17.09 22.16 -11.43
C ASN A 237 16.69 23.26 -12.42
N PHE A 238 17.65 24.16 -12.74
CA PHE A 238 17.36 25.33 -13.53
C PHE A 238 16.98 24.98 -14.97
N ILE A 239 17.45 23.85 -15.50
CA ILE A 239 17.09 23.35 -16.84
C ILE A 239 15.59 22.99 -16.88
N LYS A 240 15.06 22.39 -15.83
CA LYS A 240 13.61 22.12 -15.73
C LYS A 240 12.79 23.40 -15.63
N LYS A 241 13.29 24.43 -14.94
CA LYS A 241 12.63 25.75 -14.91
C LYS A 241 12.55 26.34 -16.32
N GLY A 242 13.63 26.30 -17.09
CA GLY A 242 13.64 26.72 -18.48
C GLY A 242 12.68 25.92 -19.36
N LEU A 243 12.69 24.59 -19.26
CA LEU A 243 11.77 23.71 -20.00
C LEU A 243 10.29 23.92 -19.63
N ARG A 244 9.99 24.37 -18.40
CA ARG A 244 8.61 24.71 -17.99
C ARG A 244 8.09 25.96 -18.69
N VAL A 245 8.97 26.91 -19.04
CA VAL A 245 8.60 28.15 -19.73
C VAL A 245 8.44 27.92 -21.24
N THR A 246 9.29 27.06 -21.81
CA THR A 246 9.41 26.93 -23.28
C THR A 246 8.49 25.88 -23.89
N PHE A 247 8.09 24.83 -23.12
CA PHE A 247 7.35 23.71 -23.68
C PHE A 247 6.01 23.45 -22.95
N SER A 248 4.97 23.10 -23.73
CA SER A 248 3.64 22.75 -23.21
C SER A 248 3.71 21.53 -22.27
N LYS A 249 2.73 21.42 -21.34
CA LYS A 249 2.62 20.27 -20.40
C LYS A 249 2.61 18.93 -21.14
N THR A 250 1.93 18.86 -22.29
CA THR A 250 1.79 17.65 -23.10
C THR A 250 3.11 17.23 -23.73
N LEU A 251 3.87 18.18 -24.29
CA LEU A 251 5.16 17.90 -24.92
C LEU A 251 6.20 17.46 -23.88
N ARG A 252 6.21 18.11 -22.71
CA ARG A 252 7.07 17.72 -21.59
C ARG A 252 6.75 16.31 -21.10
N LYS A 253 5.46 15.92 -21.05
CA LYS A 253 5.04 14.56 -20.68
C LYS A 253 5.53 13.52 -21.71
N LYS A 254 5.37 13.79 -22.99
CA LYS A 254 5.89 12.90 -24.07
C LYS A 254 7.41 12.75 -24.02
N PHE A 255 8.12 13.87 -23.87
CA PHE A 255 9.59 13.88 -23.76
C PHE A 255 10.08 13.14 -22.51
N ARG A 256 9.40 13.31 -21.38
CA ARG A 256 9.69 12.55 -20.16
C ARG A 256 9.51 11.04 -20.35
N VAL A 257 8.41 10.60 -20.96
CA VAL A 257 8.14 9.18 -21.24
C VAL A 257 9.21 8.61 -22.19
N PHE A 258 9.60 9.36 -23.22
CA PHE A 258 10.66 8.98 -24.15
C PHE A 258 12.00 8.81 -23.43
N LEU A 259 12.41 9.79 -22.62
CA LEU A 259 13.64 9.70 -21.84
C LEU A 259 13.60 8.55 -20.82
N GLU A 260 12.47 8.34 -20.16
CA GLU A 260 12.30 7.23 -19.20
C GLU A 260 12.52 5.86 -19.87
N TYR A 261 12.18 5.71 -21.14
CA TYR A 261 12.41 4.48 -21.91
C TYR A 261 13.92 4.15 -22.01
N PHE A 262 14.76 5.15 -22.27
CA PHE A 262 16.21 4.96 -22.39
C PHE A 262 16.94 4.87 -21.05
N VAL A 263 16.40 5.49 -20.02
CA VAL A 263 17.06 5.66 -18.72
C VAL A 263 16.65 4.59 -17.72
N LYS A 264 15.52 3.90 -17.96
CA LYS A 264 15.05 2.82 -17.12
C LYS A 264 15.49 1.46 -17.67
N LYS A 265 16.02 0.62 -16.78
CA LYS A 265 16.35 -0.79 -17.06
C LYS A 265 15.44 -1.72 -16.27
N ASN A 266 15.30 -2.95 -16.73
CA ASN A 266 14.69 -4.00 -15.92
C ASN A 266 15.54 -4.22 -14.67
N VAL A 267 14.85 -4.40 -13.56
CA VAL A 267 15.54 -4.68 -12.31
C VAL A 267 16.04 -6.11 -12.33
N LYS A 268 17.24 -6.32 -11.81
CA LYS A 268 17.75 -7.66 -11.59
C LYS A 268 16.81 -8.39 -10.62
N PRO A 269 16.46 -9.64 -10.88
CA PRO A 269 15.72 -10.46 -9.92
C PRO A 269 16.50 -10.61 -8.61
N ILE A 270 15.82 -11.03 -7.56
CA ILE A 270 16.47 -11.41 -6.30
C ILE A 270 17.49 -12.52 -6.58
N SER A 271 18.68 -12.44 -5.97
CA SER A 271 19.64 -13.53 -6.07
C SER A 271 19.09 -14.81 -5.43
N PRO A 272 19.41 -16.01 -5.94
CA PRO A 272 18.96 -17.27 -5.33
C PRO A 272 19.35 -17.39 -3.86
N GLU A 273 20.52 -16.90 -3.48
CA GLU A 273 21.00 -16.86 -2.10
C GLU A 273 20.12 -15.97 -1.22
N THR A 274 19.91 -14.72 -1.62
CA THR A 274 19.03 -13.78 -0.88
C THR A 274 17.59 -14.31 -0.79
N LYS A 275 17.08 -14.95 -1.85
CA LYS A 275 15.76 -15.59 -1.81
C LYS A 275 15.72 -16.66 -0.73
N LYS A 276 16.71 -17.56 -0.69
CA LYS A 276 16.82 -18.65 0.29
C LYS A 276 16.90 -18.11 1.73
N ASP A 277 17.71 -17.07 1.95
CA ASP A 277 17.85 -16.43 3.26
C ASP A 277 16.54 -15.82 3.74
N LEU A 278 15.82 -15.14 2.86
CA LEU A 278 14.51 -14.55 3.19
C LEU A 278 13.45 -15.63 3.45
N ILE A 279 13.41 -16.71 2.68
CA ILE A 279 12.52 -17.84 2.94
C ILE A 279 12.79 -18.42 4.33
N SER A 280 14.07 -18.64 4.67
CA SER A 280 14.46 -19.13 6.00
C SER A 280 14.05 -18.15 7.10
N PHE A 281 14.24 -16.86 6.88
CA PHE A 281 13.86 -15.80 7.82
C PHE A 281 12.35 -15.77 8.09
N PHE A 282 11.51 -15.91 7.05
CA PHE A 282 10.07 -15.84 7.18
C PHE A 282 9.40 -17.16 7.60
N ARG A 283 10.10 -18.29 7.50
CA ARG A 283 9.52 -19.63 7.65
C ARG A 283 8.65 -19.79 8.90
N ASN A 284 9.16 -19.42 10.07
CA ASN A 284 8.43 -19.56 11.34
C ASN A 284 7.16 -18.68 11.38
N ASP A 285 7.23 -17.47 10.86
CA ASP A 285 6.08 -16.57 10.79
C ASP A 285 5.01 -17.10 9.82
N VAL A 286 5.44 -17.61 8.65
CA VAL A 286 4.54 -18.20 7.65
C VAL A 286 3.85 -19.45 8.20
N GLU A 287 4.56 -20.33 8.92
CA GLU A 287 3.99 -21.54 9.54
C GLU A 287 2.95 -21.19 10.62
N LYS A 288 3.17 -20.14 11.40
CA LYS A 288 2.19 -19.64 12.37
C LYS A 288 0.98 -19.02 11.67
N LEU A 289 1.20 -18.23 10.63
CA LEU A 289 0.14 -17.61 9.84
C LEU A 289 -0.73 -18.66 9.13
N GLU A 290 -0.12 -19.70 8.56
CA GLU A 290 -0.79 -20.84 7.93
C GLU A 290 -1.78 -21.51 8.89
N LYS A 291 -1.32 -21.76 10.13
CA LYS A 291 -2.17 -22.33 11.20
C LYS A 291 -3.28 -21.37 11.63
N LEU A 292 -2.96 -20.09 11.80
CA LEU A 292 -3.93 -19.06 12.21
C LEU A 292 -5.08 -18.93 11.21
N LEU A 293 -4.75 -18.93 9.91
CA LEU A 293 -5.74 -18.72 8.83
C LEU A 293 -6.34 -20.04 8.33
N ASN A 294 -5.81 -21.19 8.75
CA ASN A 294 -6.18 -22.52 8.26
C ASN A 294 -6.16 -22.64 6.73
N ILE A 295 -5.06 -22.21 6.12
CA ILE A 295 -4.81 -22.23 4.65
C ILE A 295 -3.46 -22.84 4.35
N ASP A 296 -3.25 -23.31 3.11
CA ASP A 296 -1.95 -23.83 2.64
C ASP A 296 -1.07 -22.66 2.12
N LEU A 297 0.09 -22.47 2.75
CA LEU A 297 1.13 -21.51 2.37
C LEU A 297 2.48 -22.18 1.98
N ASN A 298 2.45 -23.45 1.55
CA ASN A 298 3.67 -24.16 1.17
C ASN A 298 4.46 -23.45 0.09
N ASN A 299 3.77 -22.83 -0.88
CA ASN A 299 4.39 -22.02 -1.93
C ASN A 299 5.15 -20.77 -1.43
N TRP A 300 4.97 -20.37 -0.16
CA TRP A 300 5.74 -19.28 0.45
C TRP A 300 7.01 -19.78 1.16
N LYS A 301 7.15 -21.08 1.30
CA LYS A 301 8.25 -21.78 2.01
C LYS A 301 9.31 -22.38 1.06
N GLU A 302 9.15 -22.15 -0.28
CA GLU A 302 9.98 -22.71 -1.35
C GLU A 302 10.83 -21.66 -2.12
#